data_6b7eca594ccaa90c89e66458e42e9196
#
_entry.id   6b7eca594ccaa90c89e66458e42e9196
#
_cell.length_a   1.000
_cell.length_b   1.000
_cell.length_c   1.000
_cell.angle_alpha   90.00
_cell.angle_beta   90.00
_cell.angle_gamma   90.00
#
_symmetry.space_group_name_H-M   'P 1'
#
loop_
_entity.id
_entity.type
_entity.pdbx_description
1 polymer ?
#
loop_
_entity_poly.entity_id
_entity_poly.type
_entity_poly.pdbx_seq_one_letter_code
_entity_poly.pdbx_strand_id
1 'polypeptide(L)'
;LTPAAFAAEGAPPRAAAPNIVFIISDDHAWTDYGFMGHKVIETPHLDRFAARSAVFERGYVPTALCRPALATFATGLYAHQHRVSGNDPAFLPEMLGGAAEGGRKGAKKAAGEPAAYQRLREQLISHLDRIPTLPRLLGEHGYLSHQSGKWWEGDYRRGGFTHGMTRGFPQPGGRHGDDGLRIGREGMDPIFNFIDEATAARKPFFLWYAPFLPHTPHTPPDRLFQKYKAKGVASDHVARYYAMVEWFDETCGQLFARLEAKGLAHNTLVVYIGDNGWIQQDNAAGYAPRSKQTANEGGIRQPTFF
;
A
#
# COMPACT_ATOMS: atom_id res chain seq x y z
N LEU A 1 65.08 15.78 -15.62
CA LEU A 1 63.95 14.81 -15.64
C LEU A 1 62.82 15.38 -14.83
N THR A 2 61.81 16.00 -15.49
CA THR A 2 60.58 16.52 -14.91
C THR A 2 59.57 15.36 -14.76
N PRO A 3 58.91 15.16 -13.61
CA PRO A 3 57.90 14.12 -13.51
C PRO A 3 56.65 14.54 -14.28
N ALA A 4 56.21 13.69 -15.19
CA ALA A 4 54.94 13.84 -15.88
C ALA A 4 53.78 13.77 -14.84
N ALA A 5 53.00 14.81 -14.75
CA ALA A 5 51.75 14.81 -13.97
C ALA A 5 50.75 13.86 -14.69
N PHE A 6 50.45 12.75 -14.06
CA PHE A 6 49.29 11.95 -14.47
C PHE A 6 48.03 12.76 -14.14
N ALA A 7 47.37 13.23 -15.20
CA ALA A 7 46.02 13.78 -15.05
C ALA A 7 45.11 12.64 -14.54
N ALA A 8 44.51 12.83 -13.38
CA ALA A 8 43.51 11.92 -12.89
C ALA A 8 42.35 11.93 -13.90
N GLU A 9 42.11 10.81 -14.58
CA GLU A 9 40.88 10.62 -15.37
C GLU A 9 39.70 10.88 -14.45
N GLY A 10 38.88 11.84 -14.86
CA GLY A 10 37.68 12.20 -14.07
C GLY A 10 36.82 10.95 -13.87
N ALA A 11 36.42 10.71 -12.64
CA ALA A 11 35.47 9.62 -12.33
C ALA A 11 34.26 9.71 -13.29
N PRO A 12 33.81 8.57 -13.84
CA PRO A 12 32.66 8.58 -14.74
C PRO A 12 31.47 9.32 -14.07
N PRO A 13 30.67 10.07 -14.85
CA PRO A 13 29.55 10.79 -14.29
C PRO A 13 28.68 9.82 -13.51
N ARG A 14 28.44 10.13 -12.24
CA ARG A 14 27.60 9.29 -11.35
C ARG A 14 26.23 9.14 -12.02
N ALA A 15 25.81 7.91 -12.27
CA ALA A 15 24.50 7.62 -12.82
C ALA A 15 23.42 8.36 -11.98
N ALA A 16 22.42 8.92 -12.65
CA ALA A 16 21.33 9.59 -11.95
C ALA A 16 20.65 8.58 -11.00
N ALA A 17 20.38 9.01 -9.77
CA ALA A 17 19.72 8.15 -8.81
C ALA A 17 18.35 7.71 -9.37
N PRO A 18 17.98 6.42 -9.30
CA PRO A 18 16.73 5.93 -9.85
C PRO A 18 15.55 6.46 -9.06
N ASN A 19 14.41 6.66 -9.71
CA ASN A 19 13.14 6.80 -9.01
C ASN A 19 12.73 5.47 -8.40
N ILE A 20 11.93 5.51 -7.35
CA ILE A 20 11.43 4.31 -6.67
C ILE A 20 9.91 4.42 -6.56
N VAL A 21 9.21 3.37 -6.96
CA VAL A 21 7.76 3.27 -6.88
C VAL A 21 7.39 1.99 -6.12
N PHE A 22 6.72 2.14 -4.98
CA PHE A 22 6.10 1.02 -4.27
C PHE A 22 4.63 0.97 -4.63
N ILE A 23 4.20 -0.14 -5.22
CA ILE A 23 2.79 -0.48 -5.47
C ILE A 23 2.40 -1.53 -4.45
N ILE A 24 1.44 -1.19 -3.59
CA ILE A 24 1.02 -2.06 -2.49
C ILE A 24 -0.47 -2.36 -2.64
N SER A 25 -0.81 -3.60 -3.00
CA SER A 25 -2.21 -4.04 -3.01
C SER A 25 -2.72 -4.30 -1.60
N ASP A 26 -4.02 -4.16 -1.39
CA ASP A 26 -4.67 -4.21 -0.10
C ASP A 26 -5.75 -5.29 -0.08
N ASP A 27 -5.58 -6.32 0.76
CA ASP A 27 -6.47 -7.48 0.81
C ASP A 27 -6.53 -8.25 -0.53
N HIS A 28 -5.39 -8.75 -1.00
CA HIS A 28 -5.28 -9.43 -2.29
C HIS A 28 -4.76 -10.87 -2.10
N ALA A 29 -5.47 -11.86 -2.65
CA ALA A 29 -5.00 -13.24 -2.58
C ALA A 29 -3.82 -13.47 -3.52
N TRP A 30 -2.84 -14.25 -3.07
CA TRP A 30 -1.66 -14.59 -3.88
C TRP A 30 -1.99 -15.35 -5.16
N THR A 31 -3.17 -15.98 -5.24
CA THR A 31 -3.67 -16.71 -6.40
C THR A 31 -4.34 -15.83 -7.45
N ASP A 32 -4.68 -14.58 -7.13
CA ASP A 32 -5.63 -13.78 -7.89
C ASP A 32 -4.96 -12.88 -8.93
N TYR A 33 -3.98 -13.44 -9.62
CA TYR A 33 -3.25 -12.82 -10.73
C TYR A 33 -3.19 -13.77 -11.93
N GLY A 34 -3.20 -13.23 -13.14
CA GLY A 34 -3.05 -14.00 -14.37
C GLY A 34 -1.72 -14.76 -14.40
N PHE A 35 -0.60 -14.09 -14.08
CA PHE A 35 0.72 -14.73 -14.03
C PHE A 35 0.86 -15.80 -12.94
N MET A 36 0.03 -15.78 -11.89
CA MET A 36 -0.06 -16.85 -10.90
C MET A 36 -1.02 -17.98 -11.31
N GLY A 37 -1.61 -17.89 -12.50
CA GLY A 37 -2.44 -18.94 -13.10
C GLY A 37 -3.94 -18.83 -12.84
N HIS A 38 -4.44 -17.70 -12.32
CA HIS A 38 -5.88 -17.49 -12.18
C HIS A 38 -6.59 -17.54 -13.54
N LYS A 39 -7.73 -18.25 -13.63
CA LYS A 39 -8.38 -18.53 -14.91
C LYS A 39 -9.47 -17.53 -15.29
N VAL A 40 -9.95 -16.73 -14.36
CA VAL A 40 -11.11 -15.86 -14.55
C VAL A 40 -10.74 -14.39 -14.37
N ILE A 41 -9.99 -14.06 -13.30
CA ILE A 41 -9.48 -12.69 -13.06
C ILE A 41 -8.48 -12.32 -14.16
N GLU A 42 -8.57 -11.09 -14.62
CA GLU A 42 -7.65 -10.52 -15.59
C GLU A 42 -6.83 -9.41 -14.94
N THR A 43 -5.51 -9.57 -15.00
CA THR A 43 -4.53 -8.59 -14.49
C THR A 43 -3.48 -8.26 -15.56
N PRO A 44 -3.90 -7.81 -16.76
CA PRO A 44 -2.99 -7.72 -17.91
C PRO A 44 -1.84 -6.73 -17.73
N HIS A 45 -1.98 -5.71 -16.91
CA HIS A 45 -0.91 -4.74 -16.65
C HIS A 45 0.13 -5.30 -15.68
N LEU A 46 -0.31 -5.92 -14.59
CA LEU A 46 0.56 -6.61 -13.63
C LEU A 46 1.22 -7.84 -14.26
N ASP A 47 0.50 -8.59 -15.09
CA ASP A 47 1.05 -9.74 -15.81
C ASP A 47 2.20 -9.32 -16.73
N ARG A 48 2.02 -8.24 -17.51
CA ARG A 48 3.09 -7.68 -18.37
C ARG A 48 4.27 -7.14 -17.57
N PHE A 49 4.00 -6.55 -16.40
CA PHE A 49 5.06 -6.09 -15.53
C PHE A 49 5.82 -7.27 -14.92
N ALA A 50 5.12 -8.29 -14.39
CA ALA A 50 5.74 -9.51 -13.85
C ALA A 50 6.60 -10.24 -14.89
N ALA A 51 6.15 -10.31 -16.16
CA ALA A 51 6.89 -10.97 -17.24
C ALA A 51 8.29 -10.37 -17.53
N ARG A 52 8.56 -9.14 -17.08
CA ARG A 52 9.86 -8.46 -17.23
C ARG A 52 10.54 -8.15 -15.89
N SER A 53 10.07 -8.76 -14.83
CA SER A 53 10.53 -8.54 -13.44
C SER A 53 11.21 -9.79 -12.87
N ALA A 54 12.00 -9.59 -11.83
CA ALA A 54 12.37 -10.66 -10.92
C ALA A 54 11.16 -10.98 -10.04
N VAL A 55 10.54 -12.16 -10.21
CA VAL A 55 9.31 -12.56 -9.52
C VAL A 55 9.60 -13.56 -8.42
N PHE A 56 9.16 -13.23 -7.21
CA PHE A 56 9.19 -14.11 -6.04
C PHE A 56 7.76 -14.61 -5.76
N GLU A 57 7.39 -15.72 -6.38
CA GLU A 57 6.06 -16.32 -6.24
C GLU A 57 5.76 -16.79 -4.81
N ARG A 58 6.81 -17.07 -4.02
CA ARG A 58 6.75 -17.46 -2.61
C ARG A 58 7.29 -16.35 -1.72
N GLY A 59 6.90 -15.11 -1.98
CA GLY A 59 7.09 -14.00 -1.07
C GLY A 59 6.14 -14.15 0.14
N TYR A 60 6.59 -13.72 1.32
CA TYR A 60 5.79 -13.78 2.55
C TYR A 60 5.88 -12.44 3.28
N VAL A 61 4.71 -11.89 3.62
CA VAL A 61 4.65 -10.72 4.49
C VAL A 61 4.71 -11.16 5.96
N PRO A 62 5.33 -10.36 6.84
CA PRO A 62 5.57 -10.77 8.23
C PRO A 62 4.30 -10.79 9.08
N THR A 63 3.20 -10.21 8.59
CA THR A 63 1.92 -10.15 9.28
C THR A 63 0.76 -10.25 8.30
N ALA A 64 -0.29 -10.98 8.66
CA ALA A 64 -1.51 -11.10 7.87
C ALA A 64 -2.49 -9.94 8.12
N LEU A 65 -2.00 -8.70 8.28
CA LEU A 65 -2.81 -7.56 8.66
C LEU A 65 -2.19 -6.25 8.16
N CYS A 66 -3.03 -5.36 7.63
CA CYS A 66 -2.64 -4.17 6.87
C CYS A 66 -1.64 -3.25 7.60
N ARG A 67 -1.99 -2.66 8.74
CA ARG A 67 -1.12 -1.67 9.41
C ARG A 67 0.26 -2.23 9.77
N PRO A 68 0.40 -3.41 10.40
CA PRO A 68 1.72 -3.96 10.71
C PRO A 68 2.54 -4.26 9.46
N ALA A 69 1.91 -4.74 8.37
CA ALA A 69 2.60 -4.97 7.10
C ALA A 69 3.10 -3.66 6.49
N LEU A 70 2.26 -2.62 6.43
CA LEU A 70 2.66 -1.30 5.93
C LEU A 70 3.77 -0.67 6.78
N ALA A 71 3.71 -0.82 8.12
CA ALA A 71 4.78 -0.37 9.00
C ALA A 71 6.11 -1.11 8.71
N THR A 72 6.05 -2.41 8.42
CA THR A 72 7.22 -3.18 7.97
C THR A 72 7.76 -2.65 6.65
N PHE A 73 6.92 -2.39 5.66
CA PHE A 73 7.37 -1.86 4.36
C PHE A 73 7.99 -0.47 4.48
N ALA A 74 7.47 0.37 5.38
CA ALA A 74 8.01 1.70 5.61
C ALA A 74 9.33 1.71 6.38
N THR A 75 9.60 0.69 7.21
CA THR A 75 10.74 0.69 8.16
C THR A 75 11.78 -0.39 7.90
N GLY A 76 11.44 -1.45 7.16
CA GLY A 76 12.27 -2.65 7.02
C GLY A 76 12.34 -3.51 8.29
N LEU A 77 11.54 -3.23 9.30
CA LEU A 77 11.55 -3.92 10.59
C LEU A 77 10.36 -4.88 10.74
N TYR A 78 10.51 -5.92 11.54
CA TYR A 78 9.40 -6.80 11.92
C TYR A 78 8.49 -6.15 12.96
N ALA A 79 7.25 -6.64 13.06
CA ALA A 79 6.23 -6.10 13.96
C ALA A 79 6.67 -5.99 15.43
N HIS A 80 7.47 -6.93 15.92
CA HIS A 80 8.01 -6.89 17.29
C HIS A 80 9.09 -5.80 17.47
N GLN A 81 9.75 -5.36 16.41
CA GLN A 81 10.76 -4.30 16.43
C GLN A 81 10.12 -2.92 16.34
N HIS A 82 9.22 -2.69 15.35
CA HIS A 82 8.51 -1.41 15.23
C HIS A 82 7.29 -1.30 16.15
N ARG A 83 6.92 -2.36 16.89
CA ARG A 83 5.86 -2.40 17.91
C ARG A 83 4.44 -2.13 17.43
N VAL A 84 4.20 -2.14 16.13
CA VAL A 84 2.88 -2.05 15.53
C VAL A 84 2.41 -3.45 15.20
N SER A 85 1.60 -4.07 16.07
CA SER A 85 1.16 -5.46 15.95
C SER A 85 -0.30 -5.62 15.51
N GLY A 86 -1.05 -4.53 15.38
CA GLY A 86 -2.46 -4.53 14.99
C GLY A 86 -2.88 -3.24 14.31
N ASN A 87 -4.03 -3.26 13.63
CA ASN A 87 -4.57 -2.08 12.95
C ASN A 87 -4.99 -0.97 13.92
N ASP A 88 -5.47 -1.38 15.08
CA ASP A 88 -5.99 -0.48 16.11
C ASP A 88 -5.44 -0.86 17.48
N PRO A 89 -5.43 0.05 18.46
CA PRO A 89 -5.17 -0.28 19.84
C PRO A 89 -6.17 -1.33 20.34
N ALA A 90 -5.75 -2.12 21.34
CA ALA A 90 -6.69 -2.96 22.07
C ALA A 90 -7.79 -2.07 22.71
N PHE A 91 -9.03 -2.47 22.50
CA PHE A 91 -10.17 -1.79 23.11
C PHE A 91 -10.54 -2.54 24.38
N LEU A 92 -10.30 -1.93 25.52
CA LEU A 92 -10.58 -2.52 26.81
C LEU A 92 -11.94 -2.04 27.34
N PRO A 93 -12.82 -2.92 27.86
CA PRO A 93 -14.12 -2.55 28.43
C PRO A 93 -14.05 -1.44 29.50
N GLU A 94 -12.97 -1.43 30.27
CA GLU A 94 -12.71 -0.44 31.30
C GLU A 94 -12.61 0.99 30.76
N MET A 95 -12.26 1.16 29.48
CA MET A 95 -12.23 2.47 28.80
C MET A 95 -13.61 3.11 28.66
N LEU A 96 -14.68 2.32 28.84
CA LEU A 96 -16.09 2.77 28.76
C LEU A 96 -16.73 2.92 30.14
N GLY A 97 -15.97 2.84 31.25
CA GLY A 97 -16.54 2.91 32.60
C GLY A 97 -17.49 1.76 32.93
N GLY A 98 -17.31 0.61 32.30
CA GLY A 98 -18.08 -0.61 32.56
C GLY A 98 -19.51 -0.66 31.96
N ALA A 99 -19.92 0.32 31.16
CA ALA A 99 -21.29 0.49 30.68
C ALA A 99 -21.50 0.15 29.19
N ALA A 100 -20.99 -0.98 28.69
CA ALA A 100 -21.21 -1.35 27.30
C ALA A 100 -21.98 -2.67 27.13
N GLU A 101 -23.27 -2.62 27.17
CA GLU A 101 -24.10 -3.62 26.48
C GLU A 101 -24.01 -3.38 24.95
N GLY A 102 -23.60 -4.41 24.21
CA GLY A 102 -23.59 -4.36 22.73
C GLY A 102 -22.23 -4.43 22.05
N GLY A 103 -21.14 -4.68 22.78
CA GLY A 103 -19.81 -4.90 22.22
C GLY A 103 -19.16 -3.66 21.61
N ARG A 104 -17.92 -3.83 21.09
CA ARG A 104 -17.04 -2.76 20.56
C ARG A 104 -17.71 -1.82 19.53
N LYS A 105 -18.57 -2.36 18.65
CA LYS A 105 -19.22 -1.56 17.59
C LYS A 105 -20.34 -0.67 18.13
N GLY A 106 -21.12 -1.15 19.09
CA GLY A 106 -22.22 -0.39 19.69
C GLY A 106 -21.72 0.76 20.57
N ALA A 107 -20.69 0.51 21.35
CA ALA A 107 -20.07 1.51 22.23
C ALA A 107 -19.41 2.67 21.46
N LYS A 108 -18.72 2.39 20.36
CA LYS A 108 -18.14 3.42 19.49
C LYS A 108 -19.19 4.32 18.84
N LYS A 109 -20.34 3.78 18.48
CA LYS A 109 -21.41 4.51 17.80
C LYS A 109 -22.13 5.49 18.75
N ALA A 110 -22.20 5.17 20.04
CA ALA A 110 -22.96 5.95 21.01
C ALA A 110 -22.14 7.10 21.67
N ALA A 111 -20.85 6.93 21.89
CA ALA A 111 -20.03 7.83 22.71
C ALA A 111 -18.78 8.43 22.01
N GLY A 112 -18.54 8.11 20.75
CA GLY A 112 -17.29 8.42 20.08
C GLY A 112 -16.12 7.54 20.59
N GLU A 113 -14.89 7.84 20.17
CA GLU A 113 -13.71 7.14 20.68
C GLU A 113 -13.30 7.71 22.04
N PRO A 114 -13.25 6.90 23.14
CA PRO A 114 -12.84 7.38 24.44
C PRO A 114 -11.44 8.01 24.41
N ALA A 115 -11.20 9.04 25.22
CA ALA A 115 -9.90 9.72 25.30
C ALA A 115 -8.74 8.75 25.62
N ALA A 116 -8.98 7.72 26.43
CA ALA A 116 -8.01 6.67 26.69
C ALA A 116 -7.62 5.89 25.42
N TYR A 117 -8.61 5.56 24.57
CA TYR A 117 -8.37 4.89 23.31
C TYR A 117 -7.62 5.77 22.30
N GLN A 118 -7.95 7.07 22.26
CA GLN A 118 -7.23 8.05 21.44
C GLN A 118 -5.76 8.16 21.85
N ARG A 119 -5.49 8.19 23.17
CA ARG A 119 -4.10 8.18 23.69
C ARG A 119 -3.33 6.92 23.29
N LEU A 120 -3.95 5.74 23.36
CA LEU A 120 -3.31 4.50 22.91
C LEU A 120 -3.04 4.50 21.39
N ARG A 121 -3.94 5.08 20.60
CA ARG A 121 -3.72 5.23 19.15
C ARG A 121 -2.52 6.14 18.88
N GLU A 122 -2.45 7.30 19.53
CA GLU A 122 -1.32 8.20 19.41
C GLU A 122 -0.01 7.54 19.87
N GLN A 123 -0.04 6.77 20.94
CA GLN A 123 1.12 6.02 21.39
C GLN A 123 1.62 5.00 20.36
N LEU A 124 0.70 4.29 19.68
CA LEU A 124 1.07 3.38 18.60
C LEU A 124 1.69 4.12 17.41
N ILE A 125 1.14 5.28 17.04
CA ILE A 125 1.69 6.11 15.97
C ILE A 125 3.09 6.60 16.35
N SER A 126 3.29 7.04 17.60
CA SER A 126 4.58 7.57 18.07
C SER A 126 5.73 6.56 18.03
N HIS A 127 5.45 5.27 17.90
CA HIS A 127 6.51 4.27 17.70
C HIS A 127 7.31 4.52 16.42
N LEU A 128 6.64 4.95 15.34
CA LEU A 128 7.31 5.22 14.05
C LEU A 128 8.05 6.57 14.03
N ASP A 129 7.72 7.51 14.90
CA ASP A 129 8.41 8.82 14.95
C ASP A 129 9.91 8.68 15.21
N ARG A 130 10.31 7.62 15.95
CA ARG A 130 11.69 7.38 16.38
C ARG A 130 12.44 6.35 15.54
N ILE A 131 11.79 5.78 14.55
CA ILE A 131 12.35 4.72 13.71
C ILE A 131 12.71 5.32 12.35
N PRO A 132 13.88 5.04 11.79
CA PRO A 132 14.18 5.37 10.41
C PRO A 132 13.15 4.74 9.48
N THR A 133 12.52 5.56 8.64
CA THR A 133 11.59 5.09 7.61
C THR A 133 12.22 5.27 6.23
N LEU A 134 11.81 4.48 5.28
CA LEU A 134 12.33 4.57 3.91
C LEU A 134 12.23 6.00 3.34
N PRO A 135 11.11 6.75 3.45
CA PRO A 135 11.06 8.12 2.96
C PRO A 135 12.01 9.08 3.70
N ARG A 136 12.28 8.90 5.02
CA ARG A 136 13.29 9.69 5.73
C ARG A 136 14.69 9.43 5.18
N LEU A 137 15.08 8.16 5.08
CA LEU A 137 16.39 7.76 4.57
C LEU A 137 16.60 8.26 3.13
N LEU A 138 15.61 8.10 2.27
CA LEU A 138 15.69 8.61 0.90
C LEU A 138 15.75 10.14 0.86
N GLY A 139 15.05 10.83 1.77
CA GLY A 139 15.11 12.29 1.91
C GLY A 139 16.52 12.81 2.20
N GLU A 140 17.33 12.08 3.01
CA GLU A 140 18.74 12.38 3.27
C GLU A 140 19.60 12.30 1.98
N HIS A 141 19.11 11.56 0.98
CA HIS A 141 19.73 11.44 -0.34
C HIS A 141 19.09 12.33 -1.42
N GLY A 142 18.26 13.31 -1.00
CA GLY A 142 17.70 14.33 -1.89
C GLY A 142 16.44 13.90 -2.65
N TYR A 143 15.83 12.76 -2.32
CA TYR A 143 14.57 12.33 -2.90
C TYR A 143 13.40 13.21 -2.44
N LEU A 144 12.48 13.51 -3.34
CA LEU A 144 11.12 13.87 -2.98
C LEU A 144 10.31 12.59 -2.76
N SER A 145 9.35 12.62 -1.87
CA SER A 145 8.53 11.44 -1.60
C SER A 145 7.05 11.79 -1.48
N HIS A 146 6.17 10.92 -1.99
CA HIS A 146 4.73 11.12 -1.96
C HIS A 146 4.03 9.89 -1.37
N GLN A 147 3.23 10.13 -0.32
CA GLN A 147 2.36 9.13 0.28
C GLN A 147 0.96 9.24 -0.34
N SER A 148 0.42 8.11 -0.84
CA SER A 148 -0.97 7.99 -1.28
C SER A 148 -1.56 6.66 -0.86
N GLY A 149 -2.86 6.63 -0.62
CA GLY A 149 -3.55 5.45 -0.14
C GLY A 149 -3.48 5.26 1.38
N LYS A 150 -3.42 4.02 1.79
CA LYS A 150 -3.43 3.66 3.21
C LYS A 150 -2.19 4.12 3.95
N TRP A 151 -2.46 4.72 5.11
CA TRP A 151 -1.44 5.15 6.06
C TRP A 151 -2.08 5.33 7.45
N TRP A 152 -1.58 4.64 8.46
CA TRP A 152 -2.11 4.71 9.83
C TRP A 152 -1.31 5.61 10.77
N GLU A 153 -0.13 6.06 10.34
CA GLU A 153 0.87 6.63 11.24
C GLU A 153 0.77 8.17 11.30
N GLY A 154 -0.48 8.66 11.39
CA GLY A 154 -0.77 10.09 11.49
C GLY A 154 -0.64 10.83 10.15
N ASP A 155 -0.31 12.12 10.20
CA ASP A 155 -0.02 12.90 9.00
C ASP A 155 1.17 12.29 8.23
N TYR A 156 1.14 12.35 6.91
CA TYR A 156 2.18 11.75 6.06
C TYR A 156 3.61 12.21 6.41
N ARG A 157 3.76 13.46 6.92
CA ARG A 157 5.06 14.01 7.33
C ARG A 157 5.65 13.26 8.51
N ARG A 158 4.81 12.67 9.37
CA ARG A 158 5.29 11.80 10.47
C ARG A 158 6.02 10.57 9.94
N GLY A 159 5.65 10.09 8.76
CA GLY A 159 6.39 9.05 8.06
C GLY A 159 7.68 9.52 7.40
N GLY A 160 7.89 10.83 7.30
CA GLY A 160 9.04 11.44 6.60
C GLY A 160 8.77 11.72 5.13
N PHE A 161 7.54 11.61 4.66
CA PHE A 161 7.20 11.98 3.29
C PHE A 161 7.20 13.50 3.10
N THR A 162 7.69 13.96 1.95
CA THR A 162 7.70 15.38 1.59
C THR A 162 6.32 15.85 1.10
N HIS A 163 5.58 14.97 0.45
CA HIS A 163 4.23 15.20 -0.07
C HIS A 163 3.32 14.03 0.36
N GLY A 164 2.03 14.26 0.36
CA GLY A 164 1.10 13.17 0.68
C GLY A 164 -0.34 13.63 0.77
N MET A 165 -1.23 12.65 0.79
CA MET A 165 -2.67 12.85 0.80
C MET A 165 -3.29 12.67 2.20
N THR A 166 -2.65 11.88 3.07
CA THR A 166 -3.20 11.53 4.38
C THR A 166 -2.87 12.61 5.41
N ARG A 167 -3.90 13.20 6.02
CA ARG A 167 -3.76 14.10 7.18
C ARG A 167 -3.63 13.32 8.49
N GLY A 168 -4.18 12.12 8.51
CA GLY A 168 -4.04 11.17 9.59
C GLY A 168 -4.78 11.51 10.88
N PHE A 169 -4.72 10.60 11.84
CA PHE A 169 -5.24 10.85 13.18
C PHE A 169 -4.57 12.10 13.81
N PRO A 170 -5.30 12.98 14.52
CA PRO A 170 -6.69 12.84 14.96
C PRO A 170 -7.77 13.36 13.99
N GLN A 171 -7.43 13.67 12.75
CA GLN A 171 -8.39 14.23 11.82
C GLN A 171 -9.55 13.26 11.50
N PRO A 172 -10.74 13.76 11.16
CA PRO A 172 -11.85 12.92 10.71
C PRO A 172 -11.44 12.01 9.55
N GLY A 173 -11.76 10.71 9.64
CA GLY A 173 -11.32 9.71 8.66
C GLY A 173 -9.86 9.29 8.76
N GLY A 174 -9.04 9.95 9.59
CA GLY A 174 -7.59 9.77 9.70
C GLY A 174 -7.13 8.47 10.35
N ARG A 175 -8.05 7.50 10.54
CA ARG A 175 -7.70 6.19 11.10
C ARG A 175 -6.68 5.45 10.23
N HIS A 176 -6.82 5.49 8.90
CA HIS A 176 -6.03 4.66 7.99
C HIS A 176 -5.83 5.25 6.59
N GLY A 177 -6.02 6.58 6.42
CA GLY A 177 -5.69 7.20 5.15
C GLY A 177 -6.53 8.39 4.71
N ASP A 178 -7.65 8.69 5.35
CA ASP A 178 -8.57 9.78 5.00
C ASP A 178 -8.64 10.10 3.49
N ASP A 179 -8.20 11.29 3.05
CA ASP A 179 -8.20 11.69 1.64
C ASP A 179 -7.32 10.78 0.77
N GLY A 180 -6.30 10.13 1.36
CA GLY A 180 -5.44 9.18 0.65
C GLY A 180 -6.20 7.97 0.11
N LEU A 181 -7.29 7.55 0.74
CA LEU A 181 -8.07 6.39 0.30
C LEU A 181 -8.81 6.62 -1.03
N ARG A 182 -8.86 7.85 -1.52
CA ARG A 182 -9.50 8.22 -2.78
C ARG A 182 -8.63 7.87 -3.99
N ILE A 183 -7.31 7.75 -3.79
CA ILE A 183 -6.38 7.43 -4.88
C ILE A 183 -6.73 6.10 -5.56
N GLY A 184 -6.71 6.06 -6.87
CA GLY A 184 -7.10 4.92 -7.68
C GLY A 184 -8.63 4.74 -7.81
N ARG A 185 -9.40 5.10 -6.78
CA ARG A 185 -10.87 5.05 -6.83
C ARG A 185 -11.49 6.28 -7.50
N GLU A 186 -10.90 7.45 -7.31
CA GLU A 186 -11.39 8.72 -7.86
C GLU A 186 -10.42 9.33 -8.90
N GLY A 187 -9.32 8.63 -9.20
CA GLY A 187 -8.32 9.03 -10.18
C GLY A 187 -6.89 8.92 -9.67
N MET A 188 -5.94 9.30 -10.52
CA MET A 188 -4.50 9.20 -10.28
C MET A 188 -3.80 10.58 -10.28
N ASP A 189 -4.53 11.67 -10.42
CA ASP A 189 -3.98 13.02 -10.58
C ASP A 189 -3.01 13.45 -9.48
N PRO A 190 -3.25 13.17 -8.18
CA PRO A 190 -2.28 13.51 -7.13
C PRO A 190 -0.89 12.91 -7.37
N ILE A 191 -0.84 11.67 -7.83
CA ILE A 191 0.41 10.97 -8.17
C ILE A 191 1.03 11.58 -9.44
N PHE A 192 0.23 11.84 -10.47
CA PHE A 192 0.72 12.37 -11.73
C PHE A 192 1.28 13.78 -11.56
N ASN A 193 0.62 14.63 -10.79
CA ASN A 193 1.09 15.97 -10.45
C ASN A 193 2.41 15.92 -9.66
N PHE A 194 2.53 15.00 -8.69
CA PHE A 194 3.77 14.81 -7.96
C PHE A 194 4.93 14.35 -8.86
N ILE A 195 4.69 13.39 -9.77
CA ILE A 195 5.72 12.96 -10.73
C ILE A 195 6.17 14.14 -11.59
N ASP A 196 5.25 15.00 -12.03
CA ASP A 196 5.58 16.18 -12.83
C ASP A 196 6.39 17.20 -12.03
N GLU A 197 6.03 17.45 -10.78
CA GLU A 197 6.77 18.33 -9.88
C GLU A 197 8.19 17.82 -9.63
N ALA A 198 8.36 16.54 -9.28
CA ALA A 198 9.66 15.94 -9.05
C ALA A 198 10.56 15.99 -10.30
N THR A 199 9.95 15.72 -11.46
CA THR A 199 10.64 15.76 -12.76
C THR A 199 11.08 17.20 -13.10
N ALA A 200 10.21 18.19 -12.92
CA ALA A 200 10.53 19.60 -13.13
C ALA A 200 11.64 20.07 -12.19
N ALA A 201 11.63 19.62 -10.94
CA ALA A 201 12.68 19.89 -9.96
C ALA A 201 13.99 19.12 -10.23
N ARG A 202 14.02 18.21 -11.19
CA ARG A 202 15.16 17.31 -11.49
C ARG A 202 15.63 16.54 -10.25
N LYS A 203 14.68 16.08 -9.42
CA LYS A 203 14.95 15.28 -8.23
C LYS A 203 14.48 13.85 -8.41
N PRO A 204 15.20 12.86 -7.91
CA PRO A 204 14.70 11.51 -7.82
C PRO A 204 13.51 11.49 -6.86
N PHE A 205 12.57 10.57 -7.06
CA PHE A 205 11.39 10.49 -6.22
C PHE A 205 11.15 9.07 -5.71
N PHE A 206 10.50 9.03 -4.56
CA PHE A 206 9.90 7.85 -3.97
C PHE A 206 8.38 8.00 -3.95
N LEU A 207 7.68 7.09 -4.59
CA LEU A 207 6.22 7.04 -4.61
C LEU A 207 5.73 5.84 -3.80
N TRP A 208 4.90 6.11 -2.78
CA TRP A 208 4.15 5.13 -2.02
C TRP A 208 2.71 5.11 -2.56
N TYR A 209 2.38 4.10 -3.36
CA TYR A 209 1.07 3.88 -3.91
C TYR A 209 0.42 2.66 -3.24
N ALA A 210 -0.36 2.89 -2.19
CA ALA A 210 -1.06 1.89 -1.40
C ALA A 210 -2.58 2.13 -1.46
N PRO A 211 -3.23 2.02 -2.64
CA PRO A 211 -4.64 2.34 -2.79
C PRO A 211 -5.51 1.42 -1.94
N PHE A 212 -6.73 1.88 -1.65
CA PHE A 212 -7.75 1.09 -0.95
C PHE A 212 -8.40 0.10 -1.93
N LEU A 213 -7.55 -0.70 -2.63
CA LEU A 213 -7.90 -1.66 -3.67
C LEU A 213 -7.04 -2.93 -3.52
N PRO A 214 -7.64 -4.11 -3.67
CA PRO A 214 -9.06 -4.42 -3.86
C PRO A 214 -9.91 -4.48 -2.58
N HIS A 215 -9.50 -3.88 -1.49
CA HIS A 215 -10.12 -3.91 -0.15
C HIS A 215 -11.63 -3.56 -0.15
N THR A 216 -12.39 -4.15 0.76
CA THR A 216 -13.78 -3.78 1.02
C THR A 216 -13.94 -2.29 1.40
N PRO A 217 -15.07 -1.62 1.04
CA PRO A 217 -16.24 -2.17 0.35
C PRO A 217 -15.97 -2.46 -1.12
N HIS A 218 -16.43 -3.60 -1.60
CA HIS A 218 -16.29 -3.98 -3.01
C HIS A 218 -17.34 -3.23 -3.84
N THR A 219 -16.96 -2.04 -4.28
CA THR A 219 -17.76 -1.12 -5.12
C THR A 219 -17.04 -0.83 -6.44
N PRO A 220 -16.80 -1.87 -7.25
CA PRO A 220 -16.12 -1.67 -8.53
C PRO A 220 -16.97 -0.87 -9.51
N PRO A 221 -16.38 -0.29 -10.56
CA PRO A 221 -17.14 0.21 -11.71
C PRO A 221 -18.07 -0.87 -12.26
N ASP A 222 -19.32 -0.50 -12.59
CA ASP A 222 -20.34 -1.46 -13.00
C ASP A 222 -19.91 -2.27 -14.24
N ARG A 223 -19.22 -1.66 -15.21
CA ARG A 223 -18.66 -2.36 -16.38
C ARG A 223 -17.81 -3.57 -16.01
N LEU A 224 -17.01 -3.49 -14.95
CA LEU A 224 -16.17 -4.60 -14.49
C LEU A 224 -16.99 -5.65 -13.75
N PHE A 225 -17.94 -5.24 -12.92
CA PHE A 225 -18.86 -6.17 -12.28
C PHE A 225 -19.65 -6.98 -13.30
N GLN A 226 -20.26 -6.33 -14.29
CA GLN A 226 -21.01 -6.99 -15.36
C GLN A 226 -20.12 -7.91 -16.22
N LYS A 227 -18.88 -7.52 -16.46
CA LYS A 227 -17.88 -8.37 -17.14
C LYS A 227 -17.73 -9.73 -16.43
N TYR A 228 -17.56 -9.74 -15.11
CA TYR A 228 -17.40 -10.99 -14.36
C TYR A 228 -18.69 -11.78 -14.23
N LYS A 229 -19.85 -11.12 -14.17
CA LYS A 229 -21.13 -11.79 -14.27
C LYS A 229 -21.30 -12.47 -15.62
N ALA A 230 -20.95 -11.84 -16.73
CA ALA A 230 -20.97 -12.40 -18.07
C ALA A 230 -19.99 -13.57 -18.27
N LYS A 231 -18.89 -13.61 -17.51
CA LYS A 231 -17.95 -14.74 -17.45
C LYS A 231 -18.50 -15.93 -16.64
N GLY A 232 -19.70 -15.86 -16.10
CA GLY A 232 -20.34 -16.94 -15.38
C GLY A 232 -19.97 -17.03 -13.89
N VAL A 233 -19.41 -15.97 -13.29
CA VAL A 233 -19.18 -15.91 -11.83
C VAL A 233 -20.53 -15.83 -11.14
N ALA A 234 -20.94 -16.91 -10.49
CA ALA A 234 -22.27 -17.05 -9.90
C ALA A 234 -22.49 -16.08 -8.72
N SER A 235 -21.55 -16.02 -7.79
CA SER A 235 -21.61 -15.17 -6.62
C SER A 235 -21.38 -13.71 -6.96
N ASP A 236 -22.28 -12.82 -6.53
CA ASP A 236 -22.10 -11.37 -6.65
C ASP A 236 -20.94 -10.86 -5.77
N HIS A 237 -20.70 -11.47 -4.62
CA HIS A 237 -19.59 -11.12 -3.74
C HIS A 237 -18.25 -11.41 -4.42
N VAL A 238 -18.13 -12.57 -5.04
CA VAL A 238 -16.92 -12.97 -5.79
C VAL A 238 -16.75 -12.12 -7.04
N ALA A 239 -17.83 -11.91 -7.82
CA ALA A 239 -17.77 -11.08 -9.02
C ALA A 239 -17.35 -9.62 -8.71
N ARG A 240 -17.86 -9.04 -7.63
CA ARG A 240 -17.44 -7.71 -7.18
C ARG A 240 -15.97 -7.68 -6.78
N TYR A 241 -15.51 -8.67 -6.02
CA TYR A 241 -14.09 -8.75 -5.62
C TYR A 241 -13.18 -8.90 -6.84
N TYR A 242 -13.51 -9.79 -7.77
CA TYR A 242 -12.73 -9.95 -9.01
C TYR A 242 -12.67 -8.65 -9.82
N ALA A 243 -13.78 -7.94 -9.88
CA ALA A 243 -13.85 -6.62 -10.51
C ALA A 243 -13.00 -5.56 -9.80
N MET A 244 -12.86 -5.64 -8.46
CA MET A 244 -11.94 -4.77 -7.70
C MET A 244 -10.48 -5.08 -8.00
N VAL A 245 -10.14 -6.36 -8.17
CA VAL A 245 -8.77 -6.77 -8.53
C VAL A 245 -8.40 -6.23 -9.93
N GLU A 246 -9.28 -6.39 -10.91
CA GLU A 246 -9.05 -5.83 -12.23
C GLU A 246 -9.01 -4.30 -12.24
N TRP A 247 -9.86 -3.65 -11.44
CA TRP A 247 -9.80 -2.19 -11.29
C TRP A 247 -8.46 -1.72 -10.72
N PHE A 248 -7.93 -2.43 -9.73
CA PHE A 248 -6.59 -2.17 -9.23
C PHE A 248 -5.52 -2.33 -10.33
N ASP A 249 -5.59 -3.39 -11.12
CA ASP A 249 -4.69 -3.60 -12.27
C ASP A 249 -4.75 -2.46 -13.29
N GLU A 250 -5.95 -1.95 -13.59
CA GLU A 250 -6.13 -0.78 -14.47
C GLU A 250 -5.41 0.47 -13.92
N THR A 251 -5.47 0.71 -12.59
CA THR A 251 -4.75 1.84 -11.99
C THR A 251 -3.24 1.67 -12.04
N CYS A 252 -2.75 0.45 -11.88
CA CYS A 252 -1.33 0.13 -12.10
C CYS A 252 -0.93 0.40 -13.56
N GLY A 253 -1.79 0.03 -14.51
CA GLY A 253 -1.58 0.32 -15.93
C GLY A 253 -1.48 1.82 -16.22
N GLN A 254 -2.33 2.65 -15.60
CA GLN A 254 -2.25 4.11 -15.72
C GLN A 254 -0.92 4.65 -15.18
N LEU A 255 -0.44 4.13 -14.06
CA LEU A 255 0.85 4.53 -13.48
C LEU A 255 2.01 4.14 -14.38
N PHE A 256 2.03 2.91 -14.91
CA PHE A 256 3.07 2.46 -15.84
C PHE A 256 3.08 3.31 -17.11
N ALA A 257 1.92 3.57 -17.71
CA ALA A 257 1.79 4.43 -18.88
C ALA A 257 2.29 5.86 -18.61
N ARG A 258 2.04 6.40 -17.40
CA ARG A 258 2.57 7.73 -17.03
C ARG A 258 4.08 7.74 -16.96
N LEU A 259 4.71 6.73 -16.36
CA LEU A 259 6.17 6.61 -16.30
C LEU A 259 6.79 6.48 -17.69
N GLU A 260 6.18 5.68 -18.57
CA GLU A 260 6.60 5.53 -19.97
C GLU A 260 6.47 6.84 -20.76
N ALA A 261 5.33 7.49 -20.68
CA ALA A 261 5.06 8.76 -21.39
C ALA A 261 6.01 9.90 -20.98
N LYS A 262 6.52 9.85 -19.75
CA LYS A 262 7.53 10.80 -19.23
C LYS A 262 8.97 10.37 -19.50
N GLY A 263 9.21 9.22 -20.15
CA GLY A 263 10.55 8.68 -20.37
C GLY A 263 11.28 8.25 -19.10
N LEU A 264 10.51 7.98 -18.01
CA LEU A 264 11.08 7.66 -16.70
C LEU A 264 11.24 6.14 -16.46
N ALA A 265 10.58 5.31 -17.25
CA ALA A 265 10.52 3.86 -17.02
C ALA A 265 11.88 3.19 -16.91
N HIS A 266 12.87 3.63 -17.71
CA HIS A 266 14.23 3.07 -17.72
C HIS A 266 15.09 3.45 -16.49
N ASN A 267 14.69 4.48 -15.73
CA ASN A 267 15.37 4.93 -14.52
C ASN A 267 14.42 4.91 -13.29
N THR A 268 13.51 3.94 -13.24
CA THR A 268 12.56 3.78 -12.15
C THR A 268 12.55 2.32 -11.71
N LEU A 269 12.88 2.09 -10.43
CA LEU A 269 12.66 0.80 -9.77
C LEU A 269 11.20 0.75 -9.32
N VAL A 270 10.42 -0.15 -9.89
CA VAL A 270 9.06 -0.41 -9.45
C VAL A 270 9.04 -1.69 -8.63
N VAL A 271 8.53 -1.63 -7.41
CA VAL A 271 8.37 -2.77 -6.50
C VAL A 271 6.89 -2.99 -6.26
N TYR A 272 6.43 -4.20 -6.52
CA TYR A 272 5.07 -4.65 -6.22
C TYR A 272 5.05 -5.63 -5.06
N ILE A 273 4.10 -5.44 -4.12
CA ILE A 273 3.85 -6.35 -3.00
C ILE A 273 2.39 -6.20 -2.52
N GLY A 274 1.77 -7.27 -2.02
CA GLY A 274 0.51 -7.19 -1.27
C GLY A 274 0.74 -6.95 0.23
N ASP A 275 -0.17 -6.26 0.90
CA ASP A 275 -0.05 -6.02 2.35
C ASP A 275 -0.43 -7.25 3.18
N ASN A 276 -1.44 -7.96 2.78
CA ASN A 276 -1.87 -9.26 3.32
C ASN A 276 -2.81 -9.98 2.35
N GLY A 277 -2.97 -11.29 2.58
CA GLY A 277 -3.85 -12.10 1.75
C GLY A 277 -5.34 -11.93 2.09
N TRP A 278 -6.17 -12.30 1.11
CA TRP A 278 -7.62 -12.29 1.18
C TRP A 278 -8.18 -13.39 0.29
N ILE A 279 -8.97 -14.29 0.84
CA ILE A 279 -9.74 -15.26 0.04
C ILE A 279 -11.21 -14.87 0.15
N GLN A 280 -11.80 -14.43 -0.96
CA GLN A 280 -13.18 -13.96 -0.96
C GLN A 280 -14.17 -15.10 -0.64
N GLN A 281 -15.11 -14.86 0.27
CA GLN A 281 -16.22 -15.75 0.53
C GLN A 281 -17.28 -15.67 -0.58
N ASP A 282 -17.89 -16.80 -0.90
CA ASP A 282 -18.94 -16.87 -1.92
C ASP A 282 -20.25 -16.20 -1.49
N ASN A 283 -20.58 -16.23 -0.20
CA ASN A 283 -21.86 -15.84 0.36
C ASN A 283 -21.84 -14.57 1.22
N ALA A 284 -20.71 -13.90 1.30
CA ALA A 284 -20.54 -12.69 2.11
C ALA A 284 -19.47 -11.76 1.57
N ALA A 285 -19.55 -10.47 1.88
CA ALA A 285 -18.51 -9.48 1.59
C ALA A 285 -17.33 -9.56 2.58
N GLY A 286 -16.90 -10.76 2.93
CA GLY A 286 -15.85 -11.03 3.89
C GLY A 286 -14.82 -12.03 3.34
N TYR A 287 -13.81 -12.32 4.14
CA TYR A 287 -12.77 -13.29 3.79
C TYR A 287 -13.05 -14.67 4.41
N ALA A 288 -12.64 -15.71 3.68
CA ALA A 288 -12.76 -17.10 4.10
C ALA A 288 -11.78 -17.43 5.24
N PRO A 289 -12.02 -18.52 6.00
CA PRO A 289 -11.04 -19.06 6.95
C PRO A 289 -9.67 -19.35 6.31
N ARG A 290 -8.62 -19.31 7.12
CA ARG A 290 -7.22 -19.50 6.69
C ARG A 290 -6.72 -18.46 5.67
N SER A 291 -7.30 -17.29 5.71
CA SER A 291 -7.00 -16.12 4.89
C SER A 291 -6.51 -14.97 5.79
N LYS A 292 -6.92 -13.72 5.53
CA LYS A 292 -6.58 -12.53 6.33
C LYS A 292 -6.63 -12.82 7.85
N GLN A 293 -5.71 -12.22 8.62
CA GLN A 293 -5.54 -12.40 10.08
C GLN A 293 -5.09 -13.82 10.50
N THR A 294 -4.57 -14.63 9.57
CA THR A 294 -4.03 -15.94 9.89
C THR A 294 -2.63 -16.12 9.31
N ALA A 295 -1.82 -16.96 9.95
CA ALA A 295 -0.48 -17.31 9.48
C ALA A 295 -0.48 -18.37 8.35
N ASN A 296 -1.63 -18.66 7.75
CA ASN A 296 -1.73 -19.56 6.61
C ASN A 296 -1.27 -18.87 5.31
N GLU A 297 -0.96 -19.65 4.28
CA GLU A 297 -0.62 -19.16 2.93
C GLU A 297 -1.63 -18.11 2.43
N GLY A 298 -2.93 -18.34 2.63
CA GLY A 298 -3.97 -17.39 2.24
C GLY A 298 -3.96 -16.06 3.00
N GLY A 299 -3.19 -15.95 4.09
CA GLY A 299 -3.06 -14.71 4.88
C GLY A 299 -1.75 -13.99 4.67
N ILE A 300 -0.63 -14.72 4.48
CA ILE A 300 0.71 -14.11 4.50
C ILE A 300 1.50 -14.27 3.21
N ARG A 301 1.13 -15.18 2.30
CA ARG A 301 1.81 -15.32 1.02
C ARG A 301 1.41 -14.19 0.09
N GLN A 302 2.41 -13.49 -0.43
CA GLN A 302 2.22 -12.40 -1.40
C GLN A 302 3.32 -12.49 -2.46
N PRO A 303 2.96 -12.58 -3.76
CA PRO A 303 3.96 -12.46 -4.81
C PRO A 303 4.60 -11.06 -4.71
N THR A 304 5.92 -11.04 -4.76
CA THR A 304 6.69 -9.79 -4.78
C THR A 304 7.51 -9.77 -6.05
N PHE A 305 7.50 -8.66 -6.78
CA PHE A 305 8.24 -8.55 -8.03
C PHE A 305 8.71 -7.11 -8.29
N PHE A 306 9.86 -6.97 -8.95
CA PHE A 306 10.49 -5.68 -9.26
C PHE A 306 11.43 -5.79 -10.47
#